data_58a9db44c90e244469125357c6a97c9d
#
_entry.id   58a9db44c90e244469125357c6a97c9d
#
_cell.length_a   1.000
_cell.length_b   1.000
_cell.length_c   1.000
_cell.angle_alpha   90.00
_cell.angle_beta   90.00
_cell.angle_gamma   90.00
#
_symmetry.space_group_name_H-M   'P 1'
#
loop_
_entity.id
_entity.type
_entity.pdbx_description
1 polymer ?
#
loop_
_entity_poly.entity_id
_entity_poly.type
_entity_poly.pdbx_seq_one_letter_code
_entity_poly.pdbx_strand_id
1 'polypeptide(L)'
;MKYTSQAVAKPYFIFALTLLAGEILFGILMGIQYIWGDFLFPLIPFNVLRMVHTNLLIVTLLFGFMGATYYLIPEEAERELWSPKLAIITFWIFAAAGVATILGYLFVPYAELTQLTFNNLLPTMGREFLEQPLPTKVGIVIVVLSYILNTGMTVLKGRKTVITTVLLTGLLGLAVFFLFAFYVPDNLIADKFFWWFTVHLWVEATWELILGSILAFVLIKVTGVDREHIDKWLYLIIAMTMVSGILGTGHHFFYMGAPEYWLWIGSISSAVEPLPFLLMILFSFTMARERKIEHKNKIALTWAKGTAVMGFLGAGVWGFFHTLAPVNMFTHGTQLTAAHGHLSFYGAYVMIIFTMIAYAMPILRGRPYGNCEKAQKRELTAFWMMNIGMLGLTLALSAAGLVQIFDQRVGTDLIGFMESQESINGIYMIRLGFGFLVLTGLFTYFSSFFVKEPQVA
;
A
#
# COMPACT_ATOMS: atom_id res chain seq x y z
N MET A 1 -23.54 4.15 13.23
CA MET A 1 -22.35 4.95 13.59
C MET A 1 -22.44 5.33 15.05
N LYS A 2 -21.34 5.29 15.78
CA LYS A 2 -21.28 5.76 17.19
C LYS A 2 -21.14 7.29 17.25
N TYR A 3 -20.42 7.88 16.30
CA TYR A 3 -20.18 9.31 16.14
C TYR A 3 -20.57 9.77 14.74
N THR A 4 -21.20 10.93 14.63
CA THR A 4 -21.71 11.44 13.33
C THR A 4 -20.57 11.82 12.38
N SER A 5 -19.45 12.29 12.92
CA SER A 5 -18.26 12.65 12.14
C SER A 5 -17.59 11.47 11.43
N GLN A 6 -17.87 10.21 11.83
CA GLN A 6 -17.40 9.04 11.11
C GLN A 6 -17.87 9.00 9.65
N ALA A 7 -18.98 9.69 9.31
CA ALA A 7 -19.48 9.79 7.94
C ALA A 7 -18.46 10.39 6.96
N VAL A 8 -17.51 11.18 7.45
CA VAL A 8 -16.39 11.73 6.68
C VAL A 8 -15.54 10.65 6.01
N ALA A 9 -15.43 9.47 6.60
CA ALA A 9 -14.65 8.36 6.04
C ALA A 9 -15.21 7.85 4.69
N LYS A 10 -16.51 7.99 4.45
CA LYS A 10 -17.17 7.42 3.28
C LYS A 10 -16.61 7.92 1.94
N PRO A 11 -16.48 9.23 1.66
CA PRO A 11 -15.89 9.70 0.40
C PRO A 11 -14.42 9.24 0.25
N TYR A 12 -13.64 9.19 1.31
CA TYR A 12 -12.26 8.70 1.27
C TYR A 12 -12.19 7.23 0.81
N PHE A 13 -13.02 6.35 1.36
CA PHE A 13 -13.06 4.95 0.95
C PHE A 13 -13.53 4.76 -0.50
N ILE A 14 -14.57 5.49 -0.92
CA ILE A 14 -15.07 5.40 -2.30
C ILE A 14 -13.98 5.87 -3.27
N PHE A 15 -13.32 6.98 -2.96
CA PHE A 15 -12.27 7.53 -3.82
C PHE A 15 -11.03 6.62 -3.86
N ALA A 16 -10.60 6.04 -2.72
CA ALA A 16 -9.53 5.06 -2.68
C ALA A 16 -9.80 3.86 -3.61
N LEU A 17 -11.02 3.29 -3.54
CA LEU A 17 -11.40 2.19 -4.44
C LEU A 17 -11.43 2.62 -5.92
N THR A 18 -11.84 3.85 -6.21
CA THR A 18 -11.85 4.39 -7.59
C THR A 18 -10.43 4.55 -8.13
N LEU A 19 -9.51 5.06 -7.30
CA LEU A 19 -8.09 5.18 -7.64
C LEU A 19 -7.44 3.82 -7.84
N LEU A 20 -7.79 2.82 -7.02
CA LEU A 20 -7.34 1.44 -7.17
C LEU A 20 -7.76 0.84 -8.53
N ALA A 21 -8.98 1.13 -8.99
CA ALA A 21 -9.40 0.70 -10.32
C ALA A 21 -8.55 1.35 -11.42
N GLY A 22 -8.23 2.63 -11.30
CA GLY A 22 -7.32 3.33 -12.20
C GLY A 22 -5.92 2.73 -12.17
N GLU A 23 -5.37 2.48 -10.98
CA GLU A 23 -4.06 1.86 -10.77
C GLU A 23 -3.95 0.50 -11.47
N ILE A 24 -4.93 -0.38 -11.27
CA ILE A 24 -4.97 -1.71 -11.92
C ILE A 24 -5.09 -1.57 -13.44
N LEU A 25 -5.89 -0.62 -13.96
CA LEU A 25 -6.00 -0.37 -15.40
C LEU A 25 -4.67 0.05 -16.01
N PHE A 26 -3.94 0.98 -15.39
CA PHE A 26 -2.61 1.38 -15.86
C PHE A 26 -1.60 0.24 -15.74
N GLY A 27 -1.70 -0.62 -14.71
CA GLY A 27 -0.92 -1.84 -14.59
C GLY A 27 -1.19 -2.85 -15.71
N ILE A 28 -2.45 -2.98 -16.16
CA ILE A 28 -2.83 -3.79 -17.32
C ILE A 28 -2.25 -3.22 -18.61
N LEU A 29 -2.32 -1.89 -18.83
CA LEU A 29 -1.72 -1.25 -19.99
C LEU A 29 -0.20 -1.48 -20.05
N MET A 30 0.50 -1.37 -18.90
CA MET A 30 1.91 -1.77 -18.81
C MET A 30 2.12 -3.24 -19.13
N GLY A 31 1.23 -4.12 -18.63
CA GLY A 31 1.27 -5.55 -18.91
C GLY A 31 1.15 -5.85 -20.41
N ILE A 32 0.34 -5.08 -21.13
CA ILE A 32 0.21 -5.17 -22.58
C ILE A 32 1.51 -4.72 -23.27
N GLN A 33 2.15 -3.65 -22.81
CA GLN A 33 3.44 -3.18 -23.37
C GLN A 33 4.60 -4.17 -23.14
N TYR A 34 4.54 -5.02 -22.11
CA TYR A 34 5.50 -6.12 -21.95
C TYR A 34 5.37 -7.18 -23.06
N ILE A 35 4.17 -7.33 -23.64
CA ILE A 35 3.87 -8.32 -24.71
C ILE A 35 4.05 -7.68 -26.09
N TRP A 36 3.56 -6.44 -26.23
CA TRP A 36 3.61 -5.65 -27.46
C TRP A 36 4.24 -4.29 -27.16
N GLY A 37 5.56 -4.19 -27.30
CA GLY A 37 6.35 -3.04 -26.88
C GLY A 37 5.89 -1.70 -27.45
N ASP A 38 5.39 -1.69 -28.69
CA ASP A 38 4.92 -0.49 -29.37
C ASP A 38 3.48 -0.09 -29.02
N PHE A 39 2.79 -0.85 -28.18
CA PHE A 39 1.41 -0.53 -27.79
C PHE A 39 1.36 0.85 -27.11
N LEU A 40 0.55 1.76 -27.66
CA LEU A 40 0.41 3.17 -27.25
C LEU A 40 1.67 4.04 -27.38
N PHE A 41 2.79 3.52 -27.89
CA PHE A 41 4.00 4.31 -28.14
C PHE A 41 3.84 5.09 -29.48
N PRO A 42 4.27 6.35 -29.62
CA PRO A 42 4.92 7.16 -28.56
C PRO A 42 3.96 7.99 -27.68
N LEU A 43 2.63 7.78 -27.83
CA LEU A 43 1.62 8.59 -27.14
C LEU A 43 1.75 8.48 -25.61
N ILE A 44 1.85 7.24 -25.11
CA ILE A 44 2.04 6.96 -23.69
C ILE A 44 3.17 5.92 -23.55
N PRO A 45 4.43 6.35 -23.36
CA PRO A 45 5.56 5.45 -23.17
C PRO A 45 5.44 4.66 -21.86
N PHE A 46 6.11 3.50 -21.79
CA PHE A 46 6.13 2.62 -20.63
C PHE A 46 6.45 3.34 -19.32
N ASN A 47 7.44 4.23 -19.33
CA ASN A 47 7.84 4.97 -18.14
C ASN A 47 6.73 5.89 -17.61
N VAL A 48 5.91 6.47 -18.49
CA VAL A 48 4.76 7.28 -18.09
C VAL A 48 3.67 6.39 -17.48
N LEU A 49 3.35 5.25 -18.11
CA LEU A 49 2.39 4.29 -17.54
C LEU A 49 2.84 3.81 -16.17
N ARG A 50 4.13 3.48 -16.01
CA ARG A 50 4.70 3.06 -14.75
C ARG A 50 4.59 4.16 -13.68
N MET A 51 4.94 5.39 -14.01
CA MET A 51 4.85 6.54 -13.11
C MET A 51 3.40 6.76 -12.64
N VAL A 52 2.43 6.68 -13.55
CA VAL A 52 1.01 6.80 -13.21
C VAL A 52 0.55 5.63 -12.32
N HIS A 53 0.89 4.40 -12.68
CA HIS A 53 0.53 3.19 -11.94
C HIS A 53 1.05 3.25 -10.49
N THR A 54 2.34 3.54 -10.29
CA THR A 54 2.96 3.59 -8.97
C THR A 54 2.43 4.75 -8.12
N ASN A 55 2.23 5.93 -8.71
CA ASN A 55 1.69 7.08 -7.96
C ASN A 55 0.21 6.90 -7.63
N LEU A 56 -0.60 6.27 -8.49
CA LEU A 56 -1.98 5.91 -8.17
C LEU A 56 -2.06 4.95 -6.98
N LEU A 57 -1.15 3.97 -6.89
CA LEU A 57 -1.06 3.09 -5.74
C LEU A 57 -0.85 3.89 -4.44
N ILE A 58 0.17 4.77 -4.40
CA ILE A 58 0.49 5.59 -3.24
C ILE A 58 -0.73 6.42 -2.79
N VAL A 59 -1.36 7.12 -3.73
CA VAL A 59 -2.51 7.99 -3.43
C VAL A 59 -3.73 7.16 -3.00
N THR A 60 -3.96 5.98 -3.59
CA THR A 60 -4.98 5.01 -3.16
C THR A 60 -4.82 4.65 -1.69
N LEU A 61 -3.60 4.28 -1.29
CA LEU A 61 -3.30 3.87 0.08
C LEU A 61 -3.47 5.03 1.05
N LEU A 62 -3.00 6.22 0.71
CA LEU A 62 -3.16 7.41 1.56
C LEU A 62 -4.64 7.76 1.77
N PHE A 63 -5.47 7.75 0.72
CA PHE A 63 -6.93 7.95 0.88
C PHE A 63 -7.57 6.85 1.73
N GLY A 64 -7.17 5.60 1.55
CA GLY A 64 -7.62 4.48 2.35
C GLY A 64 -7.26 4.63 3.83
N PHE A 65 -6.02 5.00 4.15
CA PHE A 65 -5.56 5.23 5.52
C PHE A 65 -6.26 6.43 6.16
N MET A 66 -6.45 7.54 5.42
CA MET A 66 -7.19 8.69 5.92
C MET A 66 -8.65 8.32 6.22
N GLY A 67 -9.30 7.57 5.33
CA GLY A 67 -10.66 7.06 5.55
C GLY A 67 -10.75 6.16 6.78
N ALA A 68 -9.82 5.21 6.92
CA ALA A 68 -9.74 4.34 8.09
C ALA A 68 -9.54 5.13 9.39
N THR A 69 -8.62 6.08 9.39
CA THR A 69 -8.33 6.94 10.53
C THR A 69 -9.54 7.78 10.93
N TYR A 70 -10.18 8.46 9.98
CA TYR A 70 -11.36 9.29 10.27
C TYR A 70 -12.56 8.46 10.77
N TYR A 71 -12.58 7.16 10.46
CA TYR A 71 -13.57 6.26 11.03
C TYR A 71 -13.21 5.81 12.46
N LEU A 72 -11.95 5.39 12.69
CA LEU A 72 -11.54 4.79 13.96
C LEU A 72 -11.27 5.81 15.07
N ILE A 73 -10.74 7.00 14.73
CA ILE A 73 -10.33 8.01 15.73
C ILE A 73 -11.48 8.48 16.62
N PRO A 74 -12.70 8.77 16.11
CA PRO A 74 -13.82 9.14 16.98
C PRO A 74 -14.17 8.05 18.00
N GLU A 75 -14.06 6.77 17.61
CA GLU A 75 -14.33 5.67 18.54
C GLU A 75 -13.26 5.49 19.60
N GLU A 76 -11.98 5.63 19.23
CA GLU A 76 -10.85 5.50 20.13
C GLU A 76 -10.72 6.70 21.10
N ALA A 77 -10.92 7.91 20.56
CA ALA A 77 -10.88 9.14 21.35
C ALA A 77 -12.17 9.42 22.13
N GLU A 78 -13.22 8.60 21.95
CA GLU A 78 -14.54 8.72 22.58
C GLU A 78 -15.18 10.10 22.36
N ARG A 79 -15.00 10.69 21.14
CA ARG A 79 -15.54 11.99 20.78
C ARG A 79 -15.63 12.19 19.27
N GLU A 80 -16.42 13.18 18.84
CA GLU A 80 -16.48 13.62 17.45
C GLU A 80 -15.12 14.16 16.98
N LEU A 81 -14.83 14.07 15.68
CA LEU A 81 -13.66 14.71 15.07
C LEU A 81 -13.59 16.19 15.45
N TRP A 82 -12.39 16.68 15.68
CA TRP A 82 -12.17 18.08 16.01
C TRP A 82 -12.75 19.02 14.95
N SER A 83 -12.58 18.67 13.68
CA SER A 83 -13.16 19.40 12.55
C SER A 83 -13.53 18.49 11.38
N PRO A 84 -14.77 17.98 11.30
CA PRO A 84 -15.23 17.25 10.12
C PRO A 84 -15.14 18.09 8.84
N LYS A 85 -15.32 19.42 8.96
CA LYS A 85 -15.19 20.35 7.85
C LYS A 85 -13.76 20.39 7.29
N LEU A 86 -12.75 20.43 8.17
CA LEU A 86 -11.34 20.37 7.75
C LEU A 86 -11.05 19.05 7.01
N ALA A 87 -11.56 17.93 7.49
CA ALA A 87 -11.38 16.65 6.81
C ALA A 87 -11.95 16.66 5.38
N ILE A 88 -13.13 17.24 5.16
CA ILE A 88 -13.72 17.37 3.81
C ILE A 88 -12.93 18.35 2.93
N ILE A 89 -12.44 19.45 3.46
CA ILE A 89 -11.58 20.39 2.72
C ILE A 89 -10.28 19.68 2.31
N THR A 90 -9.65 18.97 3.24
CA THR A 90 -8.42 18.18 2.98
C THR A 90 -8.66 17.12 1.90
N PHE A 91 -9.83 16.45 1.92
CA PHE A 91 -10.23 15.51 0.87
C PHE A 91 -10.18 16.16 -0.52
N TRP A 92 -10.84 17.30 -0.69
CA TRP A 92 -10.93 17.96 -2.00
C TRP A 92 -9.60 18.53 -2.48
N ILE A 93 -8.79 19.12 -1.57
CA ILE A 93 -7.45 19.60 -1.91
C ILE A 93 -6.58 18.42 -2.39
N PHE A 94 -6.59 17.31 -1.66
CA PHE A 94 -5.79 16.15 -2.01
C PHE A 94 -6.26 15.48 -3.31
N ALA A 95 -7.57 15.33 -3.49
CA ALA A 95 -8.13 14.77 -4.72
C ALA A 95 -7.80 15.64 -5.94
N ALA A 96 -7.98 16.96 -5.84
CA ALA A 96 -7.67 17.88 -6.93
C ALA A 96 -6.16 17.88 -7.27
N ALA A 97 -5.29 17.93 -6.27
CA ALA A 97 -3.84 17.87 -6.47
C ALA A 97 -3.39 16.54 -7.09
N GLY A 98 -3.95 15.41 -6.62
CA GLY A 98 -3.66 14.07 -7.15
C GLY A 98 -4.09 13.94 -8.62
N VAL A 99 -5.32 14.35 -8.95
CA VAL A 99 -5.82 14.33 -10.33
C VAL A 99 -4.98 15.23 -11.23
N ALA A 100 -4.67 16.46 -10.80
CA ALA A 100 -3.84 17.38 -11.57
C ALA A 100 -2.44 16.80 -11.84
N THR A 101 -1.86 16.12 -10.85
CA THR A 101 -0.55 15.46 -10.99
C THR A 101 -0.59 14.33 -12.00
N ILE A 102 -1.58 13.44 -11.95
CA ILE A 102 -1.73 12.33 -12.89
C ILE A 102 -1.97 12.87 -14.32
N LEU A 103 -2.81 13.90 -14.47
CA LEU A 103 -2.99 14.56 -15.77
C LEU A 103 -1.69 15.19 -16.27
N GLY A 104 -0.89 15.79 -15.38
CA GLY A 104 0.44 16.30 -15.70
C GLY A 104 1.36 15.19 -16.24
N TYR A 105 1.36 14.00 -15.63
CA TYR A 105 2.14 12.86 -16.09
C TYR A 105 1.72 12.38 -17.49
N LEU A 106 0.42 12.41 -17.80
CA LEU A 106 -0.12 11.91 -19.07
C LEU A 106 0.02 12.91 -20.22
N PHE A 107 -0.08 14.22 -19.93
CA PHE A 107 -0.18 15.24 -20.96
C PHE A 107 1.08 16.07 -21.17
N VAL A 108 2.06 16.03 -20.23
CA VAL A 108 3.38 16.64 -20.51
C VAL A 108 4.16 15.74 -21.46
N PRO A 109 4.66 16.27 -22.58
CA PRO A 109 5.36 15.45 -23.56
C PRO A 109 6.58 14.72 -22.97
N TYR A 110 6.74 13.45 -23.34
CA TYR A 110 7.84 12.62 -22.82
C TYR A 110 9.23 13.23 -23.04
N ALA A 111 9.46 13.83 -24.21
CA ALA A 111 10.73 14.49 -24.53
C ALA A 111 11.04 15.66 -23.58
N GLU A 112 10.02 16.37 -23.14
CA GLU A 112 10.16 17.45 -22.16
C GLU A 112 10.40 16.90 -20.74
N LEU A 113 9.71 15.83 -20.36
CA LEU A 113 9.92 15.15 -19.08
C LEU A 113 11.36 14.65 -18.92
N THR A 114 11.97 14.12 -19.98
CA THR A 114 13.36 13.63 -19.95
C THR A 114 14.39 14.74 -19.87
N GLN A 115 14.09 15.93 -20.40
CA GLN A 115 14.96 17.12 -20.33
C GLN A 115 14.82 17.90 -19.03
N LEU A 116 13.75 17.67 -18.27
CA LEU A 116 13.28 18.50 -17.18
C LEU A 116 13.68 18.00 -15.78
N THR A 117 14.67 17.11 -15.70
CA THR A 117 15.20 16.61 -14.41
C THR A 117 15.57 17.75 -13.44
N PHE A 118 15.87 18.92 -13.95
CA PHE A 118 16.22 20.13 -13.16
C PHE A 118 15.08 21.15 -13.03
N ASN A 119 13.92 20.92 -13.64
CA ASN A 119 12.79 21.84 -13.53
C ASN A 119 11.84 21.40 -12.42
N ASN A 120 11.94 22.05 -11.26
CA ASN A 120 11.11 21.74 -10.09
C ASN A 120 9.60 21.97 -10.28
N LEU A 121 9.17 22.62 -11.37
CA LEU A 121 7.75 22.87 -11.65
C LEU A 121 7.08 21.72 -12.40
N LEU A 122 7.87 20.80 -12.96
CA LEU A 122 7.38 19.68 -13.76
C LEU A 122 7.75 18.33 -13.10
N PRO A 123 7.03 17.24 -13.44
CA PRO A 123 7.35 15.90 -12.94
C PRO A 123 8.76 15.47 -13.34
N THR A 124 9.41 14.67 -12.52
CA THR A 124 10.75 14.10 -12.81
C THR A 124 10.62 12.60 -13.04
N MET A 125 11.46 12.03 -13.89
CA MET A 125 11.50 10.59 -14.18
C MET A 125 12.57 9.85 -13.38
N GLY A 126 13.39 10.56 -12.59
CA GLY A 126 14.59 10.01 -11.97
C GLY A 126 14.39 9.35 -10.61
N ARG A 127 13.37 9.73 -9.88
CA ARG A 127 13.11 9.26 -8.51
C ARG A 127 11.75 8.56 -8.44
N GLU A 128 11.75 7.25 -8.59
CA GLU A 128 10.54 6.42 -8.50
C GLU A 128 9.80 6.69 -7.18
N PHE A 129 8.48 6.82 -7.25
CA PHE A 129 7.55 7.22 -6.19
C PHE A 129 7.66 8.71 -5.75
N LEU A 130 8.66 9.44 -6.18
CA LEU A 130 8.88 10.86 -5.83
C LEU A 130 8.91 11.76 -7.08
N GLU A 131 8.27 11.34 -8.16
CA GLU A 131 8.23 12.04 -9.45
C GLU A 131 7.39 13.32 -9.41
N GLN A 132 6.63 13.54 -8.33
CA GLN A 132 5.73 14.68 -8.22
C GLN A 132 6.51 16.00 -8.30
N PRO A 133 6.00 17.02 -9.04
CA PRO A 133 6.62 18.34 -9.12
C PRO A 133 6.56 19.04 -7.75
N LEU A 134 7.42 20.03 -7.57
CA LEU A 134 7.53 20.77 -6.30
C LEU A 134 6.18 21.33 -5.80
N PRO A 135 5.31 21.93 -6.62
CA PRO A 135 4.00 22.40 -6.14
C PRO A 135 3.14 21.29 -5.55
N THR A 136 3.16 20.09 -6.15
CA THR A 136 2.45 18.92 -5.63
C THR A 136 3.06 18.43 -4.31
N LYS A 137 4.39 18.37 -4.19
CA LYS A 137 5.07 18.03 -2.93
C LYS A 137 4.70 18.99 -1.80
N VAL A 138 4.64 20.29 -2.07
CA VAL A 138 4.16 21.30 -1.10
C VAL A 138 2.68 21.04 -0.75
N GLY A 139 1.84 20.74 -1.73
CA GLY A 139 0.44 20.35 -1.51
C GLY A 139 0.30 19.12 -0.61
N ILE A 140 1.13 18.10 -0.81
CA ILE A 140 1.18 16.89 0.04
C ILE A 140 1.52 17.28 1.49
N VAL A 141 2.50 18.16 1.72
CA VAL A 141 2.83 18.65 3.07
C VAL A 141 1.63 19.35 3.72
N ILE A 142 0.91 20.21 3.00
CA ILE A 142 -0.28 20.90 3.51
C ILE A 142 -1.38 19.88 3.89
N VAL A 143 -1.62 18.88 3.05
CA VAL A 143 -2.59 17.82 3.30
C VAL A 143 -2.21 17.01 4.55
N VAL A 144 -0.95 16.60 4.66
CA VAL A 144 -0.45 15.80 5.80
C VAL A 144 -0.53 16.61 7.09
N LEU A 145 -0.12 17.87 7.10
CA LEU A 145 -0.22 18.74 8.27
C LEU A 145 -1.68 18.98 8.70
N SER A 146 -2.58 19.20 7.74
CA SER A 146 -4.02 19.35 8.00
C SER A 146 -4.62 18.07 8.61
N TYR A 147 -4.18 16.92 8.11
CA TYR A 147 -4.59 15.61 8.60
C TYR A 147 -4.08 15.35 10.03
N ILE A 148 -2.79 15.62 10.30
CA ILE A 148 -2.20 15.52 11.64
C ILE A 148 -2.88 16.48 12.61
N LEU A 149 -3.14 17.73 12.20
CA LEU A 149 -3.82 18.70 13.04
C LEU A 149 -5.21 18.20 13.45
N ASN A 150 -6.00 17.72 12.50
CA ASN A 150 -7.37 17.26 12.79
C ASN A 150 -7.39 16.02 13.69
N THR A 151 -6.59 15.02 13.36
CA THR A 151 -6.49 13.77 14.14
C THR A 151 -5.85 14.02 15.52
N GLY A 152 -4.75 14.78 15.55
CA GLY A 152 -4.05 15.13 16.78
C GLY A 152 -4.93 15.92 17.76
N MET A 153 -5.63 16.96 17.28
CA MET A 153 -6.55 17.74 18.12
C MET A 153 -7.73 16.90 18.61
N THR A 154 -8.20 15.92 17.84
CA THR A 154 -9.23 14.99 18.28
C THR A 154 -8.72 14.14 19.45
N VAL A 155 -7.53 13.55 19.33
CA VAL A 155 -6.94 12.71 20.37
C VAL A 155 -6.54 13.51 21.61
N LEU A 156 -5.90 14.69 21.43
CA LEU A 156 -5.48 15.53 22.54
C LEU A 156 -6.63 15.98 23.43
N LYS A 157 -7.82 16.22 22.84
CA LYS A 157 -9.04 16.63 23.55
C LYS A 157 -9.94 15.47 23.95
N GLY A 158 -9.61 14.24 23.58
CA GLY A 158 -10.35 13.01 23.87
C GLY A 158 -9.56 12.02 24.72
N ARG A 159 -10.04 10.76 24.71
CA ARG A 159 -9.33 9.65 25.32
C ARG A 159 -8.09 9.32 24.52
N LYS A 160 -6.98 9.06 25.20
CA LYS A 160 -5.72 8.60 24.63
C LYS A 160 -5.61 7.09 24.80
N THR A 161 -5.39 6.37 23.71
CA THR A 161 -5.18 4.91 23.72
C THR A 161 -3.84 4.59 23.07
N VAL A 162 -3.33 3.37 23.24
CA VAL A 162 -2.11 2.92 22.55
C VAL A 162 -2.32 3.00 21.04
N ILE A 163 -3.49 2.59 20.52
CA ILE A 163 -3.84 2.69 19.10
C ILE A 163 -3.70 4.13 18.59
N THR A 164 -4.24 5.11 19.29
CA THR A 164 -4.15 6.51 18.88
C THR A 164 -2.74 7.07 18.98
N THR A 165 -1.95 6.61 19.95
CA THR A 165 -0.55 7.02 20.10
C THR A 165 0.32 6.49 18.97
N VAL A 166 0.20 5.19 18.67
CA VAL A 166 0.93 4.56 17.56
C VAL A 166 0.58 5.21 16.21
N LEU A 167 -0.72 5.44 15.99
CA LEU A 167 -1.20 6.11 14.78
C LEU A 167 -0.61 7.52 14.64
N LEU A 168 -0.65 8.34 15.69
CA LEU A 168 -0.08 9.69 15.64
C LEU A 168 1.44 9.66 15.46
N THR A 169 2.14 8.68 16.04
CA THR A 169 3.59 8.49 15.80
C THR A 169 3.85 8.20 14.33
N GLY A 170 3.07 7.30 13.70
CA GLY A 170 3.16 7.03 12.27
C GLY A 170 2.88 8.27 11.42
N LEU A 171 1.85 9.05 11.75
CA LEU A 171 1.52 10.28 11.01
C LEU A 171 2.59 11.37 11.14
N LEU A 172 3.17 11.54 12.33
CA LEU A 172 4.28 12.47 12.54
C LEU A 172 5.53 12.04 11.76
N GLY A 173 5.86 10.75 11.82
CA GLY A 173 6.95 10.18 11.02
C GLY A 173 6.74 10.40 9.52
N LEU A 174 5.50 10.18 9.03
CA LEU A 174 5.14 10.41 7.63
C LEU A 174 5.43 11.86 7.20
N ALA A 175 5.13 12.85 8.04
CA ALA A 175 5.45 14.24 7.77
C ALA A 175 6.97 14.50 7.78
N VAL A 176 7.67 14.00 8.80
CA VAL A 176 9.11 14.25 8.99
C VAL A 176 9.93 13.62 7.87
N PHE A 177 9.69 12.35 7.56
CA PHE A 177 10.48 11.65 6.54
C PHE A 177 10.20 12.15 5.12
N PHE A 178 9.00 12.69 4.84
CA PHE A 178 8.74 13.30 3.55
C PHE A 178 9.57 14.55 3.27
N LEU A 179 10.08 15.23 4.29
CA LEU A 179 10.94 16.42 4.09
C LEU A 179 12.22 16.07 3.33
N PHE A 180 12.74 14.85 3.44
CA PHE A 180 13.89 14.40 2.66
C PHE A 180 13.61 14.32 1.15
N ALA A 181 12.35 14.24 0.72
CA ALA A 181 12.00 14.30 -0.70
C ALA A 181 12.33 15.63 -1.38
N PHE A 182 12.53 16.70 -0.60
CA PHE A 182 12.91 18.03 -1.11
C PHE A 182 14.42 18.19 -1.28
N TYR A 183 15.21 17.28 -0.70
CA TYR A 183 16.67 17.35 -0.83
C TYR A 183 17.12 16.55 -2.06
N VAL A 184 17.77 17.22 -2.99
CA VAL A 184 18.30 16.65 -4.24
C VAL A 184 19.79 16.96 -4.31
N PRO A 185 20.65 16.06 -3.81
CA PRO A 185 22.10 16.25 -3.90
C PRO A 185 22.63 16.02 -5.32
N ASP A 186 23.76 16.67 -5.66
CA ASP A 186 24.40 16.52 -6.97
C ASP A 186 25.10 15.15 -7.14
N ASN A 187 25.42 14.48 -6.05
CA ASN A 187 26.04 13.16 -6.07
C ASN A 187 24.99 12.05 -6.20
N LEU A 188 25.12 11.17 -7.19
CA LEU A 188 24.16 10.09 -7.47
C LEU A 188 23.98 9.12 -6.31
N ILE A 189 25.05 8.79 -5.58
CA ILE A 189 24.98 7.86 -4.43
C ILE A 189 24.20 8.53 -3.29
N ALA A 190 24.52 9.79 -2.99
CA ALA A 190 23.80 10.57 -2.00
C ALA A 190 22.33 10.78 -2.40
N ASP A 191 22.06 11.02 -3.69
CA ASP A 191 20.70 11.15 -4.21
C ASP A 191 19.88 9.85 -3.99
N LYS A 192 20.44 8.71 -4.35
CA LYS A 192 19.79 7.40 -4.10
C LYS A 192 19.61 7.12 -2.62
N PHE A 193 20.58 7.51 -1.77
CA PHE A 193 20.47 7.36 -0.32
C PHE A 193 19.25 8.13 0.22
N PHE A 194 19.13 9.43 -0.06
CA PHE A 194 18.03 10.26 0.45
C PHE A 194 16.69 9.92 -0.21
N TRP A 195 16.69 9.53 -1.47
CA TRP A 195 15.50 9.04 -2.17
C TRP A 195 14.91 7.81 -1.48
N TRP A 196 15.74 6.75 -1.33
CA TRP A 196 15.27 5.52 -0.71
C TRP A 196 15.04 5.66 0.79
N PHE A 197 15.79 6.51 1.48
CA PHE A 197 15.50 6.85 2.86
C PHE A 197 14.10 7.45 3.03
N THR A 198 13.66 8.31 2.11
CA THR A 198 12.28 8.81 2.11
C THR A 198 11.28 7.71 1.84
N VAL A 199 11.43 6.97 0.73
CA VAL A 199 10.44 5.98 0.27
C VAL A 199 10.32 4.82 1.25
N HIS A 200 11.46 4.26 1.67
CA HIS A 200 11.49 3.15 2.61
C HIS A 200 10.88 3.52 3.96
N LEU A 201 11.30 4.65 4.57
CA LEU A 201 10.75 5.08 5.85
C LEU A 201 9.26 5.45 5.78
N TRP A 202 8.76 5.79 4.61
CA TRP A 202 7.32 5.91 4.41
C TRP A 202 6.66 4.55 4.47
N VAL A 203 7.13 3.61 3.68
CA VAL A 203 6.48 2.30 3.48
C VAL A 203 6.75 1.36 4.65
N GLU A 204 8.01 1.16 5.03
CA GLU A 204 8.43 0.13 5.98
C GLU A 204 8.70 0.68 7.41
N ALA A 205 8.27 1.91 7.70
CA ALA A 205 8.25 2.45 9.06
C ALA A 205 6.91 3.12 9.36
N THR A 206 6.60 4.25 8.73
CA THR A 206 5.42 5.05 9.13
C THR A 206 4.10 4.42 8.72
N TRP A 207 4.02 3.82 7.53
CA TRP A 207 2.80 3.13 7.09
C TRP A 207 2.54 1.86 7.90
N GLU A 208 3.58 1.20 8.38
CA GLU A 208 3.43 0.06 9.27
C GLU A 208 2.83 0.43 10.62
N LEU A 209 3.20 1.58 11.19
CA LEU A 209 2.56 2.09 12.40
C LEU A 209 1.08 2.43 12.15
N ILE A 210 0.76 3.01 11.00
CA ILE A 210 -0.62 3.30 10.60
C ILE A 210 -1.38 1.98 10.39
N LEU A 211 -0.81 1.04 9.65
CA LEU A 211 -1.33 -0.31 9.44
C LEU A 211 -1.60 -1.03 10.76
N GLY A 212 -0.60 -1.05 11.64
CA GLY A 212 -0.71 -1.69 12.96
C GLY A 212 -1.86 -1.13 13.79
N SER A 213 -2.04 0.19 13.76
CA SER A 213 -3.13 0.86 14.47
C SER A 213 -4.51 0.51 13.89
N ILE A 214 -4.65 0.51 12.57
CA ILE A 214 -5.90 0.13 11.89
C ILE A 214 -6.22 -1.35 12.15
N LEU A 215 -5.22 -2.21 12.01
CA LEU A 215 -5.35 -3.65 12.22
C LEU A 215 -5.74 -3.96 13.67
N ALA A 216 -5.07 -3.34 14.64
CA ALA A 216 -5.39 -3.47 16.06
C ALA A 216 -6.84 -3.07 16.36
N PHE A 217 -7.29 -1.92 15.84
CA PHE A 217 -8.67 -1.49 15.97
C PHE A 217 -9.65 -2.52 15.40
N VAL A 218 -9.43 -2.97 14.17
CA VAL A 218 -10.35 -3.93 13.53
C VAL A 218 -10.33 -5.27 14.26
N LEU A 219 -9.17 -5.78 14.67
CA LEU A 219 -9.08 -7.04 15.42
C LEU A 219 -9.88 -6.99 16.70
N ILE A 220 -9.75 -5.92 17.51
CA ILE A 220 -10.56 -5.73 18.71
C ILE A 220 -12.07 -5.76 18.37
N LYS A 221 -12.48 -5.08 17.30
CA LYS A 221 -13.90 -4.96 16.92
C LYS A 221 -14.48 -6.24 16.33
N VAL A 222 -13.70 -6.98 15.55
CA VAL A 222 -14.18 -8.15 14.80
C VAL A 222 -13.98 -9.42 15.62
N THR A 223 -12.88 -9.57 16.35
CA THR A 223 -12.58 -10.80 17.12
C THR A 223 -12.98 -10.69 18.58
N GLY A 224 -13.19 -9.48 19.12
CA GLY A 224 -13.47 -9.27 20.55
C GLY A 224 -12.30 -9.61 21.46
N VAL A 225 -11.07 -9.63 20.93
CA VAL A 225 -9.85 -9.85 21.71
C VAL A 225 -9.64 -8.73 22.72
N ASP A 226 -9.05 -9.05 23.86
CA ASP A 226 -8.78 -8.06 24.90
C ASP A 226 -7.80 -7.00 24.42
N ARG A 227 -8.16 -5.75 24.63
CA ARG A 227 -7.35 -4.59 24.28
C ARG A 227 -5.93 -4.64 24.86
N GLU A 228 -5.78 -5.06 26.12
CA GLU A 228 -4.47 -5.13 26.78
C GLU A 228 -3.46 -6.00 26.04
N HIS A 229 -3.92 -7.09 25.43
CA HIS A 229 -3.06 -7.96 24.64
C HIS A 229 -2.66 -7.31 23.32
N ILE A 230 -3.61 -6.63 22.65
CA ILE A 230 -3.32 -5.87 21.43
C ILE A 230 -2.35 -4.74 21.70
N ASP A 231 -2.51 -4.02 22.80
CA ASP A 231 -1.64 -2.92 23.20
C ASP A 231 -0.18 -3.38 23.39
N LYS A 232 0.05 -4.59 23.94
CA LYS A 232 1.40 -5.19 24.06
C LYS A 232 2.03 -5.45 22.69
N TRP A 233 1.25 -5.97 21.74
CA TRP A 233 1.73 -6.18 20.36
C TRP A 233 2.04 -4.87 19.66
N LEU A 234 1.23 -3.83 19.86
CA LEU A 234 1.49 -2.50 19.29
C LEU A 234 2.79 -1.89 19.82
N TYR A 235 3.10 -2.04 21.12
CA TYR A 235 4.39 -1.59 21.67
C TYR A 235 5.57 -2.34 21.03
N LEU A 236 5.43 -3.65 20.81
CA LEU A 236 6.46 -4.43 20.11
C LEU A 236 6.61 -3.96 18.64
N ILE A 237 5.50 -3.72 17.94
CA ILE A 237 5.52 -3.20 16.57
C ILE A 237 6.25 -1.86 16.52
N ILE A 238 5.92 -0.89 17.39
CA ILE A 238 6.64 0.39 17.44
C ILE A 238 8.14 0.18 17.62
N ALA A 239 8.53 -0.63 18.61
CA ALA A 239 9.93 -0.85 18.92
C ALA A 239 10.67 -1.50 17.73
N MET A 240 10.08 -2.50 17.11
CA MET A 240 10.66 -3.18 15.96
C MET A 240 10.72 -2.24 14.74
N THR A 241 9.62 -1.60 14.37
CA THR A 241 9.56 -0.69 13.22
C THR A 241 10.51 0.51 13.36
N MET A 242 10.68 1.07 14.56
CA MET A 242 11.65 2.17 14.77
C MET A 242 13.10 1.73 14.64
N VAL A 243 13.43 0.50 14.99
CA VAL A 243 14.80 -0.02 14.88
C VAL A 243 15.02 -0.67 13.52
N SER A 244 14.19 -1.66 13.16
CA SER A 244 14.35 -2.43 11.92
C SER A 244 13.98 -1.60 10.69
N GLY A 245 12.94 -0.79 10.73
CA GLY A 245 12.54 0.08 9.64
C GLY A 245 13.62 1.12 9.29
N ILE A 246 14.22 1.80 10.28
CA ILE A 246 15.29 2.77 10.02
C ILE A 246 16.55 2.07 9.49
N LEU A 247 17.02 1.04 10.17
CA LEU A 247 18.23 0.31 9.78
C LEU A 247 18.00 -0.56 8.53
N GLY A 248 16.79 -1.07 8.37
CA GLY A 248 16.34 -1.84 7.21
C GLY A 248 16.45 -1.08 5.89
N THR A 249 16.38 0.26 5.90
CA THR A 249 16.66 1.09 4.73
C THR A 249 17.96 0.68 4.00
N GLY A 250 18.90 0.09 4.74
CA GLY A 250 20.16 -0.40 4.21
C GLY A 250 20.03 -1.42 3.06
N HIS A 251 18.91 -2.16 2.97
CA HIS A 251 18.72 -3.10 1.86
C HIS A 251 18.49 -2.38 0.51
N HIS A 252 18.13 -1.11 0.49
CA HIS A 252 18.10 -0.27 -0.71
C HIS A 252 19.46 0.29 -1.10
N PHE A 253 20.50 0.11 -0.27
CA PHE A 253 21.84 0.63 -0.52
C PHE A 253 22.79 -0.43 -1.07
N PHE A 254 22.30 -1.63 -1.34
CA PHE A 254 23.09 -2.72 -1.88
C PHE A 254 23.63 -2.36 -3.26
N TYR A 255 24.94 -2.60 -3.46
CA TYR A 255 25.65 -2.50 -4.74
C TYR A 255 25.62 -1.12 -5.44
N MET A 256 25.29 -0.04 -4.70
CA MET A 256 25.24 1.31 -5.24
C MET A 256 26.49 2.16 -4.92
N GLY A 257 27.52 1.56 -4.31
CA GLY A 257 28.74 2.27 -3.85
C GLY A 257 28.65 2.77 -2.41
N ALA A 258 27.63 2.39 -1.67
CA ALA A 258 27.55 2.61 -0.22
C ALA A 258 28.51 1.67 0.53
N PRO A 259 28.92 2.00 1.78
CA PRO A 259 29.79 1.14 2.59
C PRO A 259 29.23 -0.28 2.76
N GLU A 260 30.08 -1.30 2.72
CA GLU A 260 29.71 -2.71 2.75
C GLU A 260 28.94 -3.13 4.01
N TYR A 261 29.12 -2.45 5.13
CA TYR A 261 28.36 -2.79 6.33
C TYR A 261 26.84 -2.69 6.14
N TRP A 262 26.34 -1.92 5.17
CA TRP A 262 24.92 -1.86 4.83
C TRP A 262 24.37 -3.17 4.28
N LEU A 263 25.22 -4.03 3.67
CA LEU A 263 24.81 -5.36 3.21
C LEU A 263 24.30 -6.22 4.36
N TRP A 264 24.94 -6.10 5.52
CA TRP A 264 24.58 -6.87 6.71
C TRP A 264 23.50 -6.19 7.55
N ILE A 265 23.66 -4.89 7.81
CA ILE A 265 22.70 -4.13 8.62
C ILE A 265 21.31 -4.16 7.96
N GLY A 266 21.24 -3.87 6.65
CA GLY A 266 19.99 -3.90 5.91
C GLY A 266 19.35 -5.30 5.89
N SER A 267 20.15 -6.34 5.61
CA SER A 267 19.64 -7.71 5.56
C SER A 267 19.06 -8.18 6.89
N ILE A 268 19.79 -8.00 7.99
CA ILE A 268 19.37 -8.49 9.32
C ILE A 268 18.16 -7.70 9.82
N SER A 269 18.19 -6.38 9.67
CA SER A 269 17.11 -5.52 10.20
C SER A 269 15.78 -5.77 9.52
N SER A 270 15.77 -5.88 8.19
CA SER A 270 14.52 -6.11 7.43
C SER A 270 13.98 -7.54 7.56
N ALA A 271 14.84 -8.52 7.80
CA ALA A 271 14.41 -9.92 7.88
C ALA A 271 13.41 -10.21 9.01
N VAL A 272 13.44 -9.45 10.10
CA VAL A 272 12.60 -9.67 11.29
C VAL A 272 11.35 -8.81 11.34
N GLU A 273 11.23 -7.82 10.49
CA GLU A 273 10.20 -6.78 10.50
C GLU A 273 8.75 -7.29 10.34
N PRO A 274 8.43 -8.27 9.47
CA PRO A 274 7.07 -8.74 9.29
C PRO A 274 6.53 -9.60 10.44
N LEU A 275 7.39 -10.11 11.31
CA LEU A 275 7.01 -11.10 12.34
C LEU A 275 6.02 -10.58 13.38
N PRO A 276 6.17 -9.36 13.96
CA PRO A 276 5.24 -8.87 14.97
C PRO A 276 3.79 -8.73 14.45
N PHE A 277 3.61 -8.34 13.21
CA PHE A 277 2.29 -8.21 12.58
C PHE A 277 1.61 -9.57 12.43
N LEU A 278 2.34 -10.55 11.90
CA LEU A 278 1.84 -11.92 11.76
C LEU A 278 1.45 -12.49 13.13
N LEU A 279 2.32 -12.35 14.13
CA LEU A 279 2.08 -12.88 15.46
C LEU A 279 0.88 -12.21 16.14
N MET A 280 0.71 -10.91 16.01
CA MET A 280 -0.46 -10.18 16.53
C MET A 280 -1.76 -10.73 15.95
N ILE A 281 -1.79 -10.99 14.64
CA ILE A 281 -2.98 -11.52 13.96
C ILE A 281 -3.26 -12.96 14.41
N LEU A 282 -2.28 -13.84 14.36
CA LEU A 282 -2.40 -15.23 14.76
C LEU A 282 -2.87 -15.35 16.21
N PHE A 283 -2.27 -14.56 17.11
CA PHE A 283 -2.64 -14.52 18.51
C PHE A 283 -4.10 -14.09 18.69
N SER A 284 -4.54 -13.04 17.98
CA SER A 284 -5.92 -12.53 18.06
C SER A 284 -6.94 -13.58 17.60
N PHE A 285 -6.65 -14.30 16.52
CA PHE A 285 -7.54 -15.38 16.05
C PHE A 285 -7.54 -16.59 16.96
N THR A 286 -6.40 -16.96 17.52
CA THR A 286 -6.29 -18.07 18.48
C THR A 286 -7.12 -17.77 19.72
N MET A 287 -6.98 -16.59 20.31
CA MET A 287 -7.75 -16.14 21.47
C MET A 287 -9.26 -16.12 21.18
N ALA A 288 -9.66 -15.58 20.01
CA ALA A 288 -11.07 -15.56 19.62
C ALA A 288 -11.66 -16.96 19.48
N ARG A 289 -10.89 -17.92 18.93
CA ARG A 289 -11.28 -19.34 18.80
C ARG A 289 -11.43 -20.00 20.17
N GLU A 290 -10.47 -19.84 21.05
CA GLU A 290 -10.49 -20.42 22.41
C GLU A 290 -11.68 -19.92 23.22
N ARG A 291 -12.01 -18.64 23.12
CA ARG A 291 -13.15 -18.01 23.79
C ARG A 291 -14.50 -18.25 23.13
N LYS A 292 -14.54 -18.96 21.99
CA LYS A 292 -15.73 -19.20 21.18
C LYS A 292 -16.52 -17.94 20.85
N ILE A 293 -15.81 -16.85 20.53
CA ILE A 293 -16.43 -15.56 20.20
C ILE A 293 -17.14 -15.68 18.85
N GLU A 294 -18.42 -15.35 18.81
CA GLU A 294 -19.18 -15.31 17.57
C GLU A 294 -18.85 -14.04 16.78
N HIS A 295 -18.44 -14.22 15.52
CA HIS A 295 -18.05 -13.14 14.63
C HIS A 295 -19.25 -12.65 13.81
N LYS A 296 -19.72 -11.44 14.12
CA LYS A 296 -20.88 -10.84 13.44
C LYS A 296 -20.58 -10.38 12.02
N ASN A 297 -19.36 -9.89 11.74
CA ASN A 297 -18.94 -9.43 10.41
C ASN A 297 -17.93 -10.41 9.79
N LYS A 298 -18.44 -11.46 9.15
CA LYS A 298 -17.63 -12.50 8.51
C LYS A 298 -16.78 -11.99 7.35
N ILE A 299 -17.25 -10.98 6.62
CA ILE A 299 -16.51 -10.44 5.47
C ILE A 299 -15.28 -9.66 5.95
N ALA A 300 -15.43 -8.75 6.91
CA ALA A 300 -14.28 -8.05 7.49
C ALA A 300 -13.26 -9.02 8.10
N LEU A 301 -13.75 -10.07 8.77
CA LEU A 301 -12.91 -11.15 9.30
C LEU A 301 -12.14 -11.89 8.19
N THR A 302 -12.79 -12.15 7.05
CA THR A 302 -12.14 -12.82 5.90
C THR A 302 -11.04 -11.95 5.31
N TRP A 303 -11.29 -10.65 5.11
CA TRP A 303 -10.28 -9.72 4.65
C TRP A 303 -9.11 -9.57 5.65
N ALA A 304 -9.38 -9.54 6.96
CA ALA A 304 -8.34 -9.51 8.00
C ALA A 304 -7.45 -10.76 7.97
N LYS A 305 -8.03 -11.94 7.77
CA LYS A 305 -7.26 -13.19 7.58
C LYS A 305 -6.43 -13.14 6.31
N GLY A 306 -7.01 -12.61 5.23
CA GLY A 306 -6.30 -12.41 3.97
C GLY A 306 -5.11 -11.45 4.13
N THR A 307 -5.27 -10.36 4.88
CA THR A 307 -4.17 -9.44 5.22
C THR A 307 -3.01 -10.18 5.89
N ALA A 308 -3.32 -11.07 6.85
CA ALA A 308 -2.29 -11.89 7.51
C ALA A 308 -1.52 -12.78 6.53
N VAL A 309 -2.26 -13.51 5.69
CA VAL A 309 -1.66 -14.50 4.78
C VAL A 309 -0.89 -13.81 3.65
N MET A 310 -1.56 -12.88 2.92
CA MET A 310 -0.97 -12.25 1.76
C MET A 310 0.12 -11.24 2.14
N GLY A 311 -0.05 -10.53 3.27
CA GLY A 311 0.97 -9.63 3.80
C GLY A 311 2.22 -10.39 4.24
N PHE A 312 2.05 -11.52 4.95
CA PHE A 312 3.19 -12.36 5.33
C PHE A 312 3.87 -13.01 4.13
N LEU A 313 3.14 -13.46 3.13
CA LEU A 313 3.73 -13.97 1.90
C LEU A 313 4.52 -12.85 1.19
N GLY A 314 3.92 -11.68 0.98
CA GLY A 314 4.54 -10.59 0.22
C GLY A 314 5.70 -9.91 0.94
N ALA A 315 5.42 -9.31 2.10
CA ALA A 315 6.43 -8.61 2.88
C ALA A 315 7.33 -9.58 3.65
N GLY A 316 6.78 -10.66 4.20
CA GLY A 316 7.55 -11.67 4.94
C GLY A 316 8.39 -12.55 4.03
N VAL A 317 7.77 -13.41 3.21
CA VAL A 317 8.51 -14.44 2.47
C VAL A 317 9.28 -13.86 1.28
N TRP A 318 8.59 -13.17 0.34
CA TRP A 318 9.26 -12.54 -0.81
C TRP A 318 10.20 -11.41 -0.38
N GLY A 319 9.80 -10.61 0.62
CA GLY A 319 10.64 -9.57 1.20
C GLY A 319 11.90 -10.12 1.83
N PHE A 320 11.80 -11.15 2.67
CA PHE A 320 12.96 -11.79 3.30
C PHE A 320 14.04 -12.17 2.29
N PHE A 321 13.66 -12.88 1.21
CA PHE A 321 14.64 -13.25 0.18
C PHE A 321 15.25 -12.02 -0.52
N HIS A 322 14.44 -10.95 -0.71
CA HIS A 322 14.90 -9.73 -1.38
C HIS A 322 15.85 -8.89 -0.51
N THR A 323 15.71 -8.96 0.81
CA THR A 323 16.57 -8.24 1.78
C THR A 323 17.87 -8.94 2.07
N LEU A 324 18.06 -10.20 1.67
CA LEU A 324 19.33 -10.90 1.82
C LEU A 324 20.29 -10.48 0.71
N ALA A 325 21.37 -9.77 1.07
CA ALA A 325 22.33 -9.26 0.10
C ALA A 325 22.86 -10.32 -0.90
N PRO A 326 23.25 -11.55 -0.49
CA PRO A 326 23.69 -12.59 -1.42
C PRO A 326 22.63 -13.03 -2.44
N VAL A 327 21.34 -12.98 -2.06
CA VAL A 327 20.21 -13.30 -2.93
C VAL A 327 19.89 -12.09 -3.80
N ASN A 328 19.86 -10.90 -3.22
CA ASN A 328 19.58 -9.65 -3.90
C ASN A 328 20.53 -9.38 -5.07
N MET A 329 21.78 -9.80 -4.98
CA MET A 329 22.76 -9.72 -6.08
C MET A 329 22.23 -10.34 -7.38
N PHE A 330 21.44 -11.40 -7.28
CA PHE A 330 20.84 -12.08 -8.44
C PHE A 330 19.44 -11.59 -8.76
N THR A 331 18.64 -11.20 -7.75
CA THR A 331 17.22 -10.86 -7.93
C THR A 331 16.98 -9.40 -8.26
N HIS A 332 17.89 -8.48 -7.89
CA HIS A 332 17.75 -7.05 -8.09
C HIS A 332 17.59 -6.69 -9.58
N GLY A 333 16.58 -5.86 -9.90
CA GLY A 333 16.33 -5.45 -11.29
C GLY A 333 15.69 -6.52 -12.18
N THR A 334 15.27 -7.66 -11.63
CA THR A 334 14.47 -8.68 -12.33
C THR A 334 12.99 -8.56 -11.98
N GLN A 335 12.14 -9.35 -12.63
CA GLN A 335 10.70 -9.40 -12.34
C GLN A 335 10.38 -9.96 -10.92
N LEU A 336 11.36 -10.57 -10.22
CA LEU A 336 11.21 -10.91 -8.81
C LEU A 336 11.02 -9.68 -7.91
N THR A 337 11.69 -8.56 -8.22
CA THR A 337 11.47 -7.28 -7.52
C THR A 337 10.04 -6.80 -7.70
N ALA A 338 9.51 -6.87 -8.92
CA ALA A 338 8.12 -6.52 -9.20
C ALA A 338 7.13 -7.47 -8.50
N ALA A 339 7.43 -8.77 -8.45
CA ALA A 339 6.63 -9.77 -7.74
C ALA A 339 6.52 -9.45 -6.24
N HIS A 340 7.66 -9.14 -5.61
CA HIS A 340 7.72 -8.70 -4.20
C HIS A 340 6.87 -7.45 -3.99
N GLY A 341 7.08 -6.40 -4.77
CA GLY A 341 6.33 -5.14 -4.64
C GLY A 341 4.82 -5.33 -4.75
N HIS A 342 4.34 -6.06 -5.76
CA HIS A 342 2.90 -6.30 -5.95
C HIS A 342 2.29 -7.03 -4.75
N LEU A 343 2.89 -8.13 -4.30
CA LEU A 343 2.32 -8.92 -3.22
C LEU A 343 2.41 -8.22 -1.87
N SER A 344 3.48 -7.46 -1.60
CA SER A 344 3.67 -6.72 -0.36
C SER A 344 2.67 -5.58 -0.22
N PHE A 345 2.57 -4.71 -1.24
CA PHE A 345 1.62 -3.59 -1.21
C PHE A 345 0.17 -4.08 -1.18
N TYR A 346 -0.17 -5.07 -1.98
CA TYR A 346 -1.50 -5.64 -1.97
C TYR A 346 -1.81 -6.33 -0.64
N GLY A 347 -0.95 -7.25 -0.19
CA GLY A 347 -1.20 -8.09 0.97
C GLY A 347 -1.23 -7.32 2.29
N ALA A 348 -0.30 -6.39 2.50
CA ALA A 348 -0.25 -5.60 3.71
C ALA A 348 -1.24 -4.41 3.66
N TYR A 349 -1.15 -3.58 2.65
CA TYR A 349 -1.80 -2.27 2.68
C TYR A 349 -3.16 -2.22 1.96
N VAL A 350 -3.30 -2.80 0.77
CA VAL A 350 -4.60 -2.82 0.08
C VAL A 350 -5.60 -3.67 0.86
N MET A 351 -5.19 -4.84 1.33
CA MET A 351 -6.10 -5.74 2.05
C MET A 351 -6.56 -5.19 3.41
N ILE A 352 -5.74 -4.44 4.14
CA ILE A 352 -6.19 -3.80 5.39
C ILE A 352 -7.21 -2.69 5.11
N ILE A 353 -7.07 -1.97 3.99
CA ILE A 353 -8.07 -0.99 3.56
C ILE A 353 -9.40 -1.69 3.25
N PHE A 354 -9.38 -2.81 2.51
CA PHE A 354 -10.58 -3.63 2.29
C PHE A 354 -11.17 -4.18 3.59
N THR A 355 -10.33 -4.59 4.54
CA THR A 355 -10.77 -5.02 5.86
C THR A 355 -11.54 -3.90 6.56
N MET A 356 -11.00 -2.69 6.53
CA MET A 356 -11.62 -1.53 7.16
C MET A 356 -12.89 -1.10 6.42
N ILE A 357 -12.90 -1.13 5.09
CA ILE A 357 -14.09 -0.85 4.27
C ILE A 357 -15.19 -1.87 4.55
N ALA A 358 -14.84 -3.17 4.58
CA ALA A 358 -15.81 -4.24 4.88
C ALA A 358 -16.38 -4.13 6.30
N TYR A 359 -15.61 -3.56 7.24
CA TYR A 359 -16.10 -3.26 8.57
C TYR A 359 -16.96 -1.99 8.62
N ALA A 360 -16.47 -0.88 8.06
CA ALA A 360 -17.04 0.45 8.24
C ALA A 360 -18.20 0.78 7.29
N MET A 361 -18.10 0.40 6.01
CA MET A 361 -19.09 0.80 4.99
C MET A 361 -20.50 0.29 5.24
N PRO A 362 -20.73 -0.94 5.70
CA PRO A 362 -22.07 -1.37 6.10
C PRO A 362 -22.68 -0.46 7.18
N ILE A 363 -21.88 -0.08 8.18
CA ILE A 363 -22.30 0.81 9.27
C ILE A 363 -22.60 2.23 8.75
N LEU A 364 -21.70 2.76 7.89
CA LEU A 364 -21.85 4.07 7.26
C LEU A 364 -23.08 4.14 6.33
N ARG A 365 -23.59 3.00 5.87
CA ARG A 365 -24.79 2.86 5.04
C ARG A 365 -26.04 2.47 5.84
N GLY A 366 -25.97 2.50 7.17
CA GLY A 366 -27.07 2.12 8.05
C GLY A 366 -27.32 0.62 8.20
N ARG A 367 -26.33 -0.21 7.91
CA ARG A 367 -26.40 -1.69 7.96
C ARG A 367 -25.40 -2.25 9.00
N PRO A 368 -25.65 -2.14 10.29
CA PRO A 368 -24.64 -2.26 11.35
C PRO A 368 -23.95 -3.63 11.48
N TYR A 369 -24.43 -4.69 10.84
CA TYR A 369 -23.88 -6.05 10.95
C TYR A 369 -23.48 -6.67 9.61
N GLY A 370 -23.25 -5.83 8.62
CA GLY A 370 -22.86 -6.27 7.28
C GLY A 370 -23.92 -5.96 6.23
N ASN A 371 -23.61 -6.36 5.01
CA ASN A 371 -24.53 -6.24 3.88
C ASN A 371 -25.51 -7.43 3.85
N CYS A 372 -26.56 -7.34 3.03
CA CYS A 372 -27.44 -8.49 2.79
C CYS A 372 -26.66 -9.68 2.19
N GLU A 373 -27.20 -10.89 2.28
CA GLU A 373 -26.56 -12.12 1.84
C GLU A 373 -26.01 -12.02 0.39
N LYS A 374 -26.80 -11.45 -0.52
CA LYS A 374 -26.39 -11.27 -1.92
C LYS A 374 -25.16 -10.35 -2.05
N ALA A 375 -25.07 -9.29 -1.25
CA ALA A 375 -23.91 -8.40 -1.24
C ALA A 375 -22.70 -9.09 -0.62
N GLN A 376 -22.88 -9.81 0.49
CA GLN A 376 -21.80 -10.60 1.13
C GLN A 376 -21.23 -11.65 0.19
N LYS A 377 -22.10 -12.34 -0.59
CA LYS A 377 -21.65 -13.32 -1.58
C LYS A 377 -20.78 -12.66 -2.66
N ARG A 378 -21.16 -11.47 -3.15
CA ARG A 378 -20.32 -10.71 -4.10
C ARG A 378 -18.99 -10.30 -3.49
N GLU A 379 -18.99 -9.79 -2.27
CA GLU A 379 -17.77 -9.39 -1.54
C GLU A 379 -16.84 -10.58 -1.31
N LEU A 380 -17.37 -11.74 -0.98
CA LEU A 380 -16.58 -12.97 -0.83
C LEU A 380 -16.05 -13.48 -2.18
N THR A 381 -16.85 -13.42 -3.24
CA THR A 381 -16.39 -13.76 -4.60
C THR A 381 -15.26 -12.82 -5.02
N ALA A 382 -15.41 -11.51 -4.80
CA ALA A 382 -14.38 -10.53 -5.07
C ALA A 382 -13.09 -10.81 -4.29
N PHE A 383 -13.20 -11.14 -3.01
CA PHE A 383 -12.06 -11.54 -2.18
C PHE A 383 -11.26 -12.67 -2.84
N TRP A 384 -11.92 -13.75 -3.26
CA TRP A 384 -11.23 -14.88 -3.88
C TRP A 384 -10.65 -14.52 -5.25
N MET A 385 -11.38 -13.79 -6.09
CA MET A 385 -10.89 -13.37 -7.40
C MET A 385 -9.65 -12.50 -7.28
N MET A 386 -9.66 -11.52 -6.39
CA MET A 386 -8.53 -10.61 -6.19
C MET A 386 -7.32 -11.33 -5.60
N ASN A 387 -7.51 -12.21 -4.62
CA ASN A 387 -6.39 -12.92 -3.98
C ASN A 387 -5.78 -13.98 -4.89
N ILE A 388 -6.60 -14.76 -5.61
CA ILE A 388 -6.11 -15.72 -6.61
C ILE A 388 -5.43 -14.98 -7.76
N GLY A 389 -6.02 -13.88 -8.24
CA GLY A 389 -5.43 -13.03 -9.27
C GLY A 389 -4.08 -12.47 -8.86
N MET A 390 -3.98 -11.89 -7.65
CA MET A 390 -2.71 -11.33 -7.17
C MET A 390 -1.64 -12.39 -6.93
N LEU A 391 -2.01 -13.52 -6.34
CA LEU A 391 -1.06 -14.63 -6.13
C LEU A 391 -0.58 -15.20 -7.47
N GLY A 392 -1.48 -15.42 -8.42
CA GLY A 392 -1.13 -15.90 -9.76
C GLY A 392 -0.24 -14.92 -10.53
N LEU A 393 -0.54 -13.61 -10.45
CA LEU A 393 0.30 -12.56 -10.99
C LEU A 393 1.71 -12.58 -10.38
N THR A 394 1.80 -12.67 -9.06
CA THR A 394 3.08 -12.73 -8.33
C THR A 394 3.90 -13.96 -8.72
N LEU A 395 3.26 -15.12 -8.83
CA LEU A 395 3.94 -16.35 -9.25
C LEU A 395 4.43 -16.26 -10.71
N ALA A 396 3.64 -15.67 -11.61
CA ALA A 396 4.07 -15.43 -12.99
C ALA A 396 5.27 -14.48 -13.05
N LEU A 397 5.23 -13.35 -12.32
CA LEU A 397 6.38 -12.44 -12.23
C LEU A 397 7.62 -13.12 -11.61
N SER A 398 7.41 -13.97 -10.60
CA SER A 398 8.51 -14.72 -9.99
C SER A 398 9.14 -15.71 -10.98
N ALA A 399 8.32 -16.41 -11.75
CA ALA A 399 8.81 -17.30 -12.81
C ALA A 399 9.59 -16.52 -13.88
N ALA A 400 9.07 -15.38 -14.35
CA ALA A 400 9.77 -14.52 -15.29
C ALA A 400 11.12 -14.04 -14.73
N GLY A 401 11.15 -13.60 -13.46
CA GLY A 401 12.38 -13.16 -12.79
C GLY A 401 13.41 -14.29 -12.63
N LEU A 402 12.98 -15.52 -12.36
CA LEU A 402 13.89 -16.67 -12.31
C LEU A 402 14.49 -16.96 -13.69
N VAL A 403 13.69 -16.92 -14.75
CA VAL A 403 14.20 -17.08 -16.14
C VAL A 403 15.24 -15.98 -16.42
N GLN A 404 14.96 -14.71 -16.10
CA GLN A 404 15.91 -13.62 -16.28
C GLN A 404 17.24 -13.85 -15.54
N ILE A 405 17.21 -14.42 -14.32
CA ILE A 405 18.41 -14.75 -13.57
C ILE A 405 19.23 -15.81 -14.31
N PHE A 406 18.59 -16.88 -14.78
CA PHE A 406 19.28 -17.93 -15.54
C PHE A 406 19.85 -17.40 -16.84
N ASP A 407 19.04 -16.67 -17.61
CA ASP A 407 19.42 -16.14 -18.92
C ASP A 407 20.57 -15.14 -18.86
N GLN A 408 20.61 -14.28 -17.84
CA GLN A 408 21.48 -13.11 -17.82
C GLN A 408 22.62 -13.18 -16.79
N ARG A 409 22.59 -14.12 -15.81
CA ARG A 409 23.51 -14.07 -14.65
C ARG A 409 24.12 -15.40 -14.24
N VAL A 410 23.45 -16.53 -14.44
CA VAL A 410 23.86 -17.83 -13.86
C VAL A 410 24.01 -18.91 -14.92
N GLY A 411 23.31 -18.83 -16.05
CA GLY A 411 23.34 -19.82 -17.12
C GLY A 411 24.71 -19.94 -17.79
N THR A 412 24.96 -21.03 -18.48
CA THR A 412 26.21 -21.27 -19.24
C THR A 412 26.27 -20.42 -20.50
N ASP A 413 25.14 -20.21 -21.13
CA ASP A 413 24.99 -19.44 -22.38
C ASP A 413 24.15 -18.18 -22.07
N LEU A 414 24.83 -17.14 -21.58
CA LEU A 414 24.18 -15.88 -21.22
C LEU A 414 23.68 -15.15 -22.46
N ILE A 415 22.42 -14.74 -22.42
CA ILE A 415 21.77 -13.98 -23.49
C ILE A 415 21.48 -12.52 -23.09
N GLY A 416 21.23 -11.68 -24.08
CA GLY A 416 20.93 -10.27 -23.86
C GLY A 416 19.56 -10.04 -23.21
N PHE A 417 19.36 -8.84 -22.65
CA PHE A 417 18.12 -8.47 -21.99
C PHE A 417 16.89 -8.63 -22.91
N MET A 418 16.97 -8.15 -24.16
CA MET A 418 15.85 -8.22 -25.10
C MET A 418 15.49 -9.66 -25.47
N GLU A 419 16.48 -10.50 -25.71
CA GLU A 419 16.30 -11.92 -26.01
C GLU A 419 15.65 -12.66 -24.84
N SER A 420 16.09 -12.37 -23.62
CA SER A 420 15.45 -12.88 -22.40
C SER A 420 13.99 -12.40 -22.27
N GLN A 421 13.67 -11.14 -22.63
CA GLN A 421 12.29 -10.66 -22.65
C GLN A 421 11.41 -11.43 -23.64
N GLU A 422 11.93 -11.76 -24.81
CA GLU A 422 11.20 -12.55 -25.81
C GLU A 422 10.91 -13.97 -25.29
N SER A 423 11.87 -14.61 -24.61
CA SER A 423 11.72 -15.97 -24.06
C SER A 423 10.60 -16.07 -23.03
N ILE A 424 10.35 -15.01 -22.25
CA ILE A 424 9.33 -14.97 -21.19
C ILE A 424 7.98 -14.38 -21.61
N ASN A 425 7.77 -14.06 -22.88
CA ASN A 425 6.54 -13.44 -23.36
C ASN A 425 5.27 -14.25 -23.01
N GLY A 426 5.34 -15.58 -23.08
CA GLY A 426 4.25 -16.46 -22.66
C GLY A 426 3.89 -16.31 -21.17
N ILE A 427 4.87 -16.06 -20.31
CA ILE A 427 4.66 -15.83 -18.90
C ILE A 427 3.97 -14.48 -18.68
N TYR A 428 4.32 -13.45 -19.46
CA TYR A 428 3.65 -12.16 -19.40
C TYR A 428 2.18 -12.22 -19.82
N MET A 429 1.81 -13.07 -20.78
CA MET A 429 0.40 -13.30 -21.13
C MET A 429 -0.38 -13.90 -19.95
N ILE A 430 0.21 -14.87 -19.24
CA ILE A 430 -0.38 -15.46 -18.03
C ILE A 430 -0.54 -14.40 -16.95
N ARG A 431 0.49 -13.59 -16.69
CA ARG A 431 0.45 -12.45 -15.76
C ARG A 431 -0.70 -11.50 -16.10
N LEU A 432 -0.85 -11.15 -17.37
CA LEU A 432 -1.90 -10.24 -17.83
C LEU A 432 -3.30 -10.82 -17.55
N GLY A 433 -3.51 -12.12 -17.77
CA GLY A 433 -4.75 -12.82 -17.42
C GLY A 433 -5.10 -12.71 -15.94
N PHE A 434 -4.12 -12.89 -15.05
CA PHE A 434 -4.32 -12.70 -13.61
C PHE A 434 -4.58 -11.23 -13.25
N GLY A 435 -3.98 -10.26 -13.93
CA GLY A 435 -4.29 -8.84 -13.79
C GLY A 435 -5.76 -8.53 -14.09
N PHE A 436 -6.32 -9.08 -15.16
CA PHE A 436 -7.75 -8.97 -15.46
C PHE A 436 -8.63 -9.64 -14.42
N LEU A 437 -8.20 -10.74 -13.81
CA LEU A 437 -8.92 -11.38 -12.71
C LEU A 437 -9.00 -10.47 -11.48
N VAL A 438 -7.90 -9.76 -11.12
CA VAL A 438 -7.89 -8.77 -10.04
C VAL A 438 -8.87 -7.64 -10.34
N LEU A 439 -8.84 -7.08 -11.55
CA LEU A 439 -9.75 -6.00 -11.97
C LEU A 439 -11.21 -6.43 -11.90
N THR A 440 -11.53 -7.62 -12.41
CA THR A 440 -12.89 -8.19 -12.38
C THR A 440 -13.35 -8.42 -10.93
N GLY A 441 -12.44 -8.86 -10.07
CA GLY A 441 -12.68 -8.98 -8.63
C GLY A 441 -13.04 -7.65 -8.00
N LEU A 442 -12.29 -6.58 -8.30
CA LEU A 442 -12.58 -5.24 -7.81
C LEU A 442 -13.95 -4.74 -8.28
N PHE A 443 -14.30 -4.90 -9.56
CA PHE A 443 -15.64 -4.52 -10.05
C PHE A 443 -16.75 -5.38 -9.44
N THR A 444 -16.48 -6.66 -9.14
CA THR A 444 -17.40 -7.52 -8.39
C THR A 444 -17.62 -6.97 -6.98
N TYR A 445 -16.56 -6.49 -6.31
CA TYR A 445 -16.67 -5.81 -5.03
C TYR A 445 -17.53 -4.54 -5.12
N PHE A 446 -17.25 -3.67 -6.09
CA PHE A 446 -18.08 -2.47 -6.33
C PHE A 446 -19.56 -2.81 -6.54
N SER A 447 -19.83 -3.89 -7.27
CA SER A 447 -21.20 -4.33 -7.53
C SER A 447 -21.99 -4.66 -6.26
N SER A 448 -21.31 -4.99 -5.16
CA SER A 448 -21.95 -5.24 -3.87
C SER A 448 -22.64 -4.01 -3.28
N PHE A 449 -22.11 -2.83 -3.59
CA PHE A 449 -22.66 -1.56 -3.12
C PHE A 449 -24.02 -1.21 -3.75
N PHE A 450 -24.34 -1.77 -4.92
CA PHE A 450 -25.59 -1.52 -5.65
C PHE A 450 -26.66 -2.59 -5.39
N VAL A 451 -26.37 -3.58 -4.56
CA VAL A 451 -27.38 -4.59 -4.19
C VAL A 451 -28.47 -3.93 -3.35
N LYS A 452 -29.71 -3.99 -3.84
CA LYS A 452 -30.90 -3.57 -3.09
C LYS A 452 -31.25 -4.65 -2.07
N GLU A 453 -31.59 -4.24 -0.86
CA GLU A 453 -32.17 -5.16 0.12
C GLU A 453 -33.56 -5.59 -0.32
N PRO A 454 -33.94 -6.86 -0.03
CA PRO A 454 -35.36 -7.20 -0.02
C PRO A 454 -36.03 -6.24 0.98
N GLN A 455 -37.07 -5.54 0.55
CA GLN A 455 -37.94 -4.86 1.50
C GLN A 455 -38.50 -5.95 2.42
N VAL A 456 -38.15 -5.86 3.71
CA VAL A 456 -38.81 -6.68 4.72
C VAL A 456 -40.24 -6.18 4.73
N ALA A 457 -41.16 -7.00 4.20
CA ALA A 457 -42.59 -6.75 4.20
C ALA A 457 -43.13 -6.78 5.63
#